data_ee19a29c19409920195ab8feed3d5b72
#
_entry.id   ee19a29c19409920195ab8feed3d5b72
#
_cell.length_a   1.000
_cell.length_b   1.000
_cell.length_c   1.000
_cell.angle_alpha   90.00
_cell.angle_beta   90.00
_cell.angle_gamma   90.00
#
_symmetry.space_group_name_H-M   'P 1'
#
loop_
_entity.id
_entity.type
_entity.pdbx_description
1 polymer ?
#
loop_
_entity_poly.entity_id
_entity_poly.type
_entity_poly.pdbx_seq_one_letter_code
_entity_poly.pdbx_strand_id
1 'polypeptide(L)'
;EGPDFKIKTKNLDQEISSIAGPQLVVPIMNSRYALNAANARWMSLYDSLYGTDIITSEESTSERYDPERGSKVIEYTKNFLDQNFKLKSSKWKNVNKILIKENKLKLYLDNGTTELENDEKYVGYRLENEKVSAVILKNNNLHIEIIINPNAFSAKRDPAGISDIIIESAVSTICDHEDSVAAVDSEDKIIGYRNWLGLMKNDLTSEFEKNGKKLIRKLNTNRNYITKLGKKENLHGRSLLLNRNVGHLMTNSAVLLVDGSEIPEGILDAFVTSLCSLHDLKNKNNSRAGSIYIVKPK
;
A
#
# COMPACT_ATOMS: atom_id res chain seq x y z
N GLU A 1 -26.63 30.39 13.47
CA GLU A 1 -26.66 29.31 14.47
C GLU A 1 -25.46 28.43 14.26
N GLY A 2 -24.67 28.20 15.31
CA GLY A 2 -23.53 27.27 15.27
C GLY A 2 -23.98 25.84 15.56
N PRO A 3 -23.12 24.82 15.35
CA PRO A 3 -23.46 23.45 15.69
C PRO A 3 -23.67 23.29 17.20
N ASP A 4 -24.62 22.44 17.60
CA ASP A 4 -24.98 22.18 18.99
C ASP A 4 -23.81 21.63 19.82
N PHE A 5 -22.87 20.95 19.14
CA PHE A 5 -21.63 20.51 19.76
C PHE A 5 -20.50 20.47 18.74
N LYS A 6 -19.25 20.52 19.22
CA LYS A 6 -18.05 20.50 18.40
C LYS A 6 -17.14 19.37 18.84
N ILE A 7 -16.92 18.42 17.95
CA ILE A 7 -15.95 17.34 18.15
C ILE A 7 -14.60 17.79 17.59
N LYS A 8 -13.55 17.73 18.43
CA LYS A 8 -12.16 17.91 17.98
C LYS A 8 -11.55 16.54 17.74
N THR A 9 -11.28 16.23 16.48
CA THR A 9 -10.51 15.05 16.13
C THR A 9 -9.04 15.23 16.52
N LYS A 10 -8.49 14.23 17.16
CA LYS A 10 -7.07 14.17 17.56
C LYS A 10 -6.50 12.85 17.10
N ASN A 11 -5.16 12.77 17.01
CA ASN A 11 -4.45 11.54 16.72
C ASN A 11 -4.91 10.88 15.40
N LEU A 12 -4.89 11.63 14.30
CA LEU A 12 -5.17 11.11 12.99
C LEU A 12 -3.90 10.54 12.34
N ASP A 13 -4.01 9.38 11.73
CA ASP A 13 -2.96 8.84 10.86
C ASP A 13 -2.77 9.74 9.62
N GLN A 14 -1.56 9.75 9.09
CA GLN A 14 -1.23 10.59 7.93
C GLN A 14 -2.05 10.21 6.68
N GLU A 15 -2.38 8.95 6.55
CA GLU A 15 -3.24 8.40 5.49
C GLU A 15 -4.65 9.02 5.47
N ILE A 16 -5.10 9.56 6.61
CA ILE A 16 -6.39 10.26 6.73
C ILE A 16 -6.22 11.78 6.64
N SER A 17 -5.11 12.31 7.16
CA SER A 17 -4.97 13.77 7.40
C SER A 17 -4.14 14.50 6.35
N SER A 18 -3.17 13.85 5.70
CA SER A 18 -2.15 14.56 4.90
C SER A 18 -1.63 13.80 3.67
N ILE A 19 -1.91 12.53 3.52
CA ILE A 19 -1.52 11.75 2.34
C ILE A 19 -2.72 11.63 1.42
N ALA A 20 -2.69 12.32 0.27
CA ALA A 20 -3.66 12.12 -0.79
C ALA A 20 -3.18 10.96 -1.69
N GLY A 21 -3.85 9.81 -1.61
CA GLY A 21 -3.50 8.63 -2.40
C GLY A 21 -4.73 7.76 -2.70
N PRO A 22 -4.59 6.77 -3.56
CA PRO A 22 -5.68 5.86 -3.89
C PRO A 22 -6.20 5.11 -2.66
N GLN A 23 -7.53 4.93 -2.62
CA GLN A 23 -8.22 4.14 -1.62
C GLN A 23 -8.92 2.97 -2.30
N LEU A 24 -8.78 1.78 -1.73
CA LEU A 24 -9.49 0.60 -2.18
C LEU A 24 -10.72 0.33 -1.32
N VAL A 25 -11.71 -0.34 -1.89
CA VAL A 25 -12.83 -0.94 -1.18
C VAL A 25 -12.82 -2.43 -1.46
N VAL A 26 -12.95 -3.27 -0.42
CA VAL A 26 -12.86 -4.71 -0.56
C VAL A 26 -13.89 -5.40 0.34
N PRO A 27 -14.58 -6.47 -0.15
CA PRO A 27 -15.49 -7.24 0.68
C PRO A 27 -14.73 -7.96 1.80
N ILE A 28 -15.11 -7.68 3.05
CA ILE A 28 -14.43 -8.24 4.22
C ILE A 28 -14.62 -9.76 4.35
N MET A 29 -15.71 -10.30 3.80
CA MET A 29 -15.96 -11.74 3.84
C MET A 29 -14.93 -12.56 3.06
N ASN A 30 -14.22 -11.97 2.10
CA ASN A 30 -13.17 -12.63 1.36
C ASN A 30 -11.79 -12.28 1.95
N SER A 31 -11.25 -13.16 2.79
CA SER A 31 -9.94 -12.97 3.46
C SER A 31 -8.80 -12.75 2.47
N ARG A 32 -8.81 -13.46 1.32
CA ARG A 32 -7.80 -13.30 0.28
C ARG A 32 -7.85 -11.92 -0.36
N TYR A 33 -9.04 -11.40 -0.64
CA TYR A 33 -9.21 -10.06 -1.22
C TYR A 33 -8.80 -8.98 -0.21
N ALA A 34 -9.21 -9.13 1.05
CA ALA A 34 -8.83 -8.21 2.11
C ALA A 34 -7.29 -8.14 2.29
N LEU A 35 -6.61 -9.29 2.31
CA LEU A 35 -5.16 -9.36 2.38
C LEU A 35 -4.48 -8.78 1.12
N ASN A 36 -5.02 -9.03 -0.07
CA ASN A 36 -4.49 -8.46 -1.31
C ASN A 36 -4.59 -6.95 -1.31
N ALA A 37 -5.75 -6.39 -0.94
CA ALA A 37 -5.97 -4.96 -0.89
C ALA A 37 -5.08 -4.27 0.16
N ALA A 38 -4.96 -4.85 1.36
CA ALA A 38 -4.05 -4.36 2.38
C ALA A 38 -2.59 -4.33 1.90
N ASN A 39 -2.15 -5.36 1.20
CA ASN A 39 -0.79 -5.48 0.68
C ASN A 39 -0.53 -4.65 -0.58
N ALA A 40 -1.58 -4.18 -1.26
CA ALA A 40 -1.47 -3.34 -2.45
C ALA A 40 -0.99 -1.90 -2.15
N ARG A 41 -0.64 -1.59 -0.92
CA ARG A 41 0.05 -0.33 -0.62
C ARG A 41 1.33 -0.19 -1.42
N TRP A 42 2.05 -1.28 -1.68
CA TRP A 42 3.30 -1.27 -2.42
C TRP A 42 3.20 -2.15 -3.66
N MET A 43 3.29 -1.52 -4.82
CA MET A 43 3.12 -2.17 -6.12
C MET A 43 4.34 -1.92 -7.01
N SER A 44 4.72 -2.93 -7.80
CA SER A 44 5.70 -2.80 -8.87
C SER A 44 5.16 -1.90 -9.97
N LEU A 45 5.86 -0.84 -10.31
CA LEU A 45 5.53 0.01 -11.45
C LEU A 45 5.82 -0.73 -12.76
N TYR A 46 6.92 -1.51 -12.82
CA TYR A 46 7.25 -2.29 -14.01
C TYR A 46 6.17 -3.32 -14.33
N ASP A 47 5.74 -4.11 -13.34
CA ASP A 47 4.67 -5.10 -13.54
C ASP A 47 3.35 -4.42 -13.92
N SER A 48 3.03 -3.29 -13.29
CA SER A 48 1.80 -2.54 -13.58
C SER A 48 1.79 -1.99 -15.01
N LEU A 49 2.90 -1.45 -15.48
CA LEU A 49 3.03 -0.94 -16.85
C LEU A 49 3.06 -2.08 -17.87
N TYR A 50 3.74 -3.17 -17.55
CA TYR A 50 3.85 -4.32 -18.46
C TYR A 50 2.52 -5.07 -18.59
N GLY A 51 1.75 -5.18 -17.51
CA GLY A 51 0.51 -5.94 -17.43
C GLY A 51 -0.77 -5.20 -17.82
N THR A 52 -0.67 -3.91 -18.19
CA THR A 52 -1.84 -3.06 -18.54
C THR A 52 -1.71 -2.50 -19.94
N ASP A 53 -2.75 -1.83 -20.43
CA ASP A 53 -2.82 -1.20 -21.75
C ASP A 53 -2.21 0.22 -21.80
N ILE A 54 -1.61 0.71 -20.72
CA ILE A 54 -0.90 2.00 -20.70
C ILE A 54 0.23 2.04 -21.74
N ILE A 55 0.94 0.92 -21.91
CA ILE A 55 1.92 0.72 -22.96
C ILE A 55 1.27 -0.12 -24.05
N THR A 56 0.81 0.55 -25.10
CA THR A 56 0.23 -0.12 -26.25
C THR A 56 1.30 -0.90 -27.02
N SER A 57 1.04 -2.16 -27.34
CA SER A 57 1.75 -2.95 -28.33
C SER A 57 0.77 -3.39 -29.40
N GLU A 58 1.11 -3.19 -30.63
CA GLU A 58 0.21 -3.52 -31.75
C GLU A 58 -0.04 -5.04 -31.90
N GLU A 59 0.79 -5.88 -31.30
CA GLU A 59 0.61 -7.33 -31.25
C GLU A 59 1.30 -7.97 -30.04
N SER A 60 0.60 -8.17 -28.94
CA SER A 60 1.10 -8.99 -27.85
C SER A 60 0.08 -10.07 -27.48
N THR A 61 0.01 -11.12 -28.28
CA THR A 61 -0.72 -12.36 -27.99
C THR A 61 0.19 -13.46 -27.42
N SER A 62 1.46 -13.17 -27.15
CA SER A 62 2.40 -14.19 -26.65
C SER A 62 2.44 -14.23 -25.14
N GLU A 63 2.30 -15.42 -24.56
CA GLU A 63 2.55 -15.71 -23.14
C GLU A 63 4.02 -15.49 -22.73
N ARG A 64 4.89 -15.13 -23.68
CA ARG A 64 6.33 -14.92 -23.47
C ARG A 64 6.65 -13.45 -23.27
N TYR A 65 7.70 -13.19 -22.51
CA TYR A 65 8.22 -11.84 -22.32
C TYR A 65 8.58 -11.17 -23.65
N ASP A 66 7.99 -10.00 -23.89
CA ASP A 66 8.29 -9.14 -25.04
C ASP A 66 9.38 -8.12 -24.67
N PRO A 67 10.56 -8.20 -25.31
CA PRO A 67 11.69 -7.31 -25.06
C PRO A 67 11.44 -5.86 -25.46
N GLU A 68 10.65 -5.61 -26.50
CA GLU A 68 10.32 -4.24 -26.95
C GLU A 68 9.40 -3.56 -25.95
N ARG A 69 8.34 -4.26 -25.53
CA ARG A 69 7.46 -3.79 -24.47
C ARG A 69 8.22 -3.51 -23.17
N GLY A 70 9.15 -4.41 -22.79
CA GLY A 70 10.01 -4.21 -21.61
C GLY A 70 10.87 -2.94 -21.73
N SER A 71 11.37 -2.62 -22.92
CA SER A 71 12.13 -1.38 -23.16
C SER A 71 11.26 -0.13 -23.00
N LYS A 72 10.02 -0.16 -23.52
CA LYS A 72 9.03 0.91 -23.34
C LYS A 72 8.66 1.12 -21.87
N VAL A 73 8.57 0.04 -21.07
CA VAL A 73 8.36 0.11 -19.60
C VAL A 73 9.50 0.87 -18.92
N ILE A 74 10.75 0.53 -19.26
CA ILE A 74 11.94 1.21 -18.70
C ILE A 74 11.92 2.70 -19.09
N GLU A 75 11.67 3.00 -20.35
CA GLU A 75 11.60 4.38 -20.83
C GLU A 75 10.51 5.20 -20.14
N TYR A 76 9.30 4.66 -20.04
CA TYR A 76 8.20 5.28 -19.31
C TYR A 76 8.58 5.57 -17.86
N THR A 77 9.22 4.61 -17.21
CA THR A 77 9.64 4.74 -15.81
C THR A 77 10.74 5.79 -15.64
N LYS A 78 11.71 5.90 -16.57
CA LYS A 78 12.71 6.98 -16.55
C LYS A 78 12.07 8.35 -16.73
N ASN A 79 11.08 8.46 -17.62
CA ASN A 79 10.31 9.69 -17.80
C ASN A 79 9.49 10.05 -16.55
N PHE A 80 8.88 9.05 -15.87
CA PHE A 80 8.22 9.24 -14.59
C PHE A 80 9.18 9.79 -13.52
N LEU A 81 10.40 9.26 -13.44
CA LEU A 81 11.44 9.79 -12.54
C LEU A 81 11.85 11.21 -12.91
N ASP A 82 12.04 11.52 -14.21
CA ASP A 82 12.40 12.86 -14.66
C ASP A 82 11.31 13.90 -14.32
N GLN A 83 10.04 13.52 -14.36
CA GLN A 83 8.92 14.41 -14.02
C GLN A 83 8.80 14.67 -12.51
N ASN A 84 8.98 13.62 -11.69
CA ASN A 84 8.69 13.68 -10.26
C ASN A 84 9.93 13.87 -9.39
N PHE A 85 11.10 13.47 -9.86
CA PHE A 85 12.39 13.46 -9.14
C PHE A 85 13.52 13.98 -10.04
N LYS A 86 13.32 15.18 -10.54
CA LYS A 86 14.19 15.83 -11.52
C LYS A 86 15.62 15.95 -11.05
N LEU A 87 16.57 15.77 -11.97
CA LEU A 87 17.99 15.93 -11.74
C LEU A 87 18.47 17.33 -12.15
N LYS A 88 19.50 17.87 -11.50
CA LYS A 88 20.04 19.23 -11.74
C LYS A 88 20.58 19.42 -13.16
N SER A 89 21.31 18.45 -13.69
CA SER A 89 22.09 18.64 -14.92
C SER A 89 21.95 17.49 -15.92
N SER A 90 21.02 16.56 -15.70
CA SER A 90 20.87 15.38 -16.54
C SER A 90 19.46 14.81 -16.45
N LYS A 91 19.24 13.68 -17.12
CA LYS A 91 18.04 12.85 -17.03
C LYS A 91 18.36 11.50 -16.44
N TRP A 92 17.35 10.85 -15.83
CA TRP A 92 17.50 9.53 -15.22
C TRP A 92 17.97 8.43 -16.20
N LYS A 93 17.67 8.57 -17.48
CA LYS A 93 18.17 7.65 -18.52
C LYS A 93 19.70 7.64 -18.66
N ASN A 94 20.38 8.73 -18.28
CA ASN A 94 21.84 8.88 -18.38
C ASN A 94 22.56 8.45 -17.10
N VAL A 95 21.83 8.09 -16.04
CA VAL A 95 22.44 7.60 -14.80
C VAL A 95 22.92 6.16 -15.03
N ASN A 96 24.21 5.93 -14.83
CA ASN A 96 24.86 4.64 -15.02
C ASN A 96 25.26 3.95 -13.71
N LYS A 97 25.24 4.67 -12.57
CA LYS A 97 25.53 4.10 -11.26
C LYS A 97 24.89 4.92 -10.15
N ILE A 98 24.38 4.22 -9.14
CA ILE A 98 23.78 4.80 -7.95
C ILE A 98 24.57 4.33 -6.73
N LEU A 99 25.06 5.25 -5.92
CA LEU A 99 25.75 4.94 -4.67
C LEU A 99 25.23 5.81 -3.53
N ILE A 100 25.43 5.31 -2.32
CA ILE A 100 25.23 6.08 -1.09
C ILE A 100 26.61 6.30 -0.46
N LYS A 101 26.96 7.57 -0.26
CA LYS A 101 28.17 7.97 0.45
C LYS A 101 27.82 8.90 1.60
N GLU A 102 28.21 8.57 2.81
CA GLU A 102 27.90 9.36 4.01
C GLU A 102 26.38 9.66 4.12
N ASN A 103 25.57 8.65 3.89
CA ASN A 103 24.08 8.71 3.84
C ASN A 103 23.50 9.63 2.73
N LYS A 104 24.33 10.15 1.81
CA LYS A 104 23.89 11.00 0.68
C LYS A 104 23.80 10.20 -0.61
N LEU A 105 22.77 10.47 -1.39
CA LEU A 105 22.59 9.90 -2.71
C LEU A 105 23.58 10.51 -3.71
N LYS A 106 24.31 9.67 -4.43
CA LYS A 106 25.24 10.05 -5.50
C LYS A 106 24.88 9.32 -6.78
N LEU A 107 24.61 10.09 -7.82
CA LEU A 107 24.21 9.61 -9.15
C LEU A 107 25.36 9.89 -10.12
N TYR A 108 25.88 8.83 -10.73
CA TYR A 108 27.00 8.90 -11.67
C TYR A 108 26.49 8.86 -13.10
N LEU A 109 27.13 9.66 -13.94
CA LEU A 109 26.94 9.74 -15.38
C LEU A 109 28.25 9.30 -16.06
N ASP A 110 28.26 9.16 -17.39
CA ASP A 110 29.49 8.86 -18.12
C ASP A 110 30.56 9.94 -17.88
N ASN A 111 30.14 11.20 -17.83
CA ASN A 111 31.03 12.35 -17.63
C ASN A 111 30.67 13.11 -16.34
N GLY A 112 30.90 12.49 -15.17
CA GLY A 112 30.73 13.17 -13.89
C GLY A 112 29.57 12.66 -13.05
N THR A 113 28.99 13.53 -12.23
CA THR A 113 27.92 13.20 -11.30
C THR A 113 26.79 14.23 -11.39
N THR A 114 25.61 13.83 -10.98
CA THR A 114 24.45 14.72 -10.81
C THR A 114 23.76 14.44 -9.47
N GLU A 115 22.83 15.29 -9.12
CA GLU A 115 22.04 15.21 -7.89
C GLU A 115 20.58 15.50 -8.20
N LEU A 116 19.69 15.18 -7.27
CA LEU A 116 18.31 15.64 -7.34
C LEU A 116 18.27 17.17 -7.32
N GLU A 117 17.38 17.77 -8.11
CA GLU A 117 17.12 19.21 -8.07
C GLU A 117 16.61 19.64 -6.70
N ASN A 118 15.75 18.83 -6.10
CA ASN A 118 15.30 18.98 -4.71
C ASN A 118 15.77 17.75 -3.89
N ASP A 119 16.79 17.95 -3.06
CA ASP A 119 17.40 16.91 -2.22
C ASP A 119 16.51 16.51 -1.03
N GLU A 120 15.48 17.29 -0.68
CA GLU A 120 14.49 16.91 0.34
C GLU A 120 13.62 15.72 -0.10
N LYS A 121 13.52 15.48 -1.40
CA LYS A 121 12.85 14.30 -1.95
C LYS A 121 13.61 13.00 -1.66
N TYR A 122 14.89 13.05 -1.34
CA TYR A 122 15.64 11.88 -0.89
C TYR A 122 15.37 11.61 0.59
N VAL A 123 14.81 10.44 0.90
CA VAL A 123 14.41 10.03 2.25
C VAL A 123 15.46 9.12 2.87
N GLY A 124 16.00 8.18 2.10
CA GLY A 124 16.95 7.21 2.60
C GLY A 124 17.22 6.06 1.64
N TYR A 125 17.68 4.95 2.18
CA TYR A 125 18.13 3.81 1.37
C TYR A 125 18.00 2.49 2.14
N ARG A 126 18.14 1.40 1.41
CA ARG A 126 18.22 0.04 1.96
C ARG A 126 19.50 -0.62 1.51
N LEU A 127 20.06 -1.42 2.41
CA LEU A 127 21.23 -2.26 2.11
C LEU A 127 20.81 -3.74 2.13
N GLU A 128 21.41 -4.50 1.24
CA GLU A 128 21.42 -5.94 1.24
C GLU A 128 22.87 -6.40 0.99
N ASN A 129 23.42 -7.21 1.90
CA ASN A 129 24.84 -7.63 1.87
C ASN A 129 25.80 -6.43 1.67
N GLU A 130 25.58 -5.36 2.46
CA GLU A 130 26.36 -4.11 2.44
C GLU A 130 26.28 -3.29 1.13
N LYS A 131 25.49 -3.73 0.16
CA LYS A 131 25.25 -3.03 -1.10
C LYS A 131 23.90 -2.33 -1.08
N VAL A 132 23.81 -1.20 -1.77
CA VAL A 132 22.54 -0.47 -1.91
C VAL A 132 21.59 -1.33 -2.73
N SER A 133 20.48 -1.75 -2.11
CA SER A 133 19.42 -2.53 -2.75
C SER A 133 18.21 -1.69 -3.10
N ALA A 134 18.01 -0.55 -2.44
CA ALA A 134 16.96 0.39 -2.80
C ALA A 134 17.32 1.82 -2.38
N VAL A 135 16.84 2.79 -3.16
CA VAL A 135 16.83 4.22 -2.82
C VAL A 135 15.37 4.64 -2.60
N ILE A 136 15.09 5.30 -1.48
CA ILE A 136 13.75 5.75 -1.12
C ILE A 136 13.64 7.24 -1.40
N LEU A 137 12.69 7.60 -2.26
CA LEU A 137 12.34 8.98 -2.59
C LEU A 137 10.91 9.26 -2.16
N LYS A 138 10.57 10.54 -1.96
CA LYS A 138 9.24 10.99 -1.56
C LYS A 138 8.79 12.21 -2.37
N ASN A 139 7.55 12.18 -2.85
CA ASN A 139 6.89 13.30 -3.51
C ASN A 139 5.40 13.34 -3.08
N ASN A 140 4.88 14.52 -2.76
CA ASN A 140 3.50 14.69 -2.29
C ASN A 140 3.10 13.74 -1.13
N ASN A 141 4.02 13.52 -0.19
CA ASN A 141 3.93 12.58 0.92
C ASN A 141 3.83 11.09 0.54
N LEU A 142 3.90 10.73 -0.73
CA LEU A 142 3.98 9.36 -1.22
C LEU A 142 5.42 8.95 -1.48
N HIS A 143 5.76 7.73 -1.13
CA HIS A 143 7.12 7.20 -1.31
C HIS A 143 7.21 6.32 -2.54
N ILE A 144 8.42 6.28 -3.09
CA ILE A 144 8.83 5.27 -4.06
C ILE A 144 10.14 4.64 -3.62
N GLU A 145 10.37 3.43 -4.07
CA GLU A 145 11.64 2.72 -3.90
C GLU A 145 12.21 2.38 -5.27
N ILE A 146 13.37 2.94 -5.60
CA ILE A 146 14.14 2.57 -6.78
C ILE A 146 14.93 1.30 -6.40
N ILE A 147 14.54 0.15 -6.93
CA ILE A 147 15.17 -1.13 -6.63
C ILE A 147 16.39 -1.33 -7.50
N ILE A 148 17.53 -1.59 -6.87
CA ILE A 148 18.82 -1.78 -7.53
C ILE A 148 19.22 -3.23 -7.38
N ASN A 149 19.13 -3.99 -8.47
CA ASN A 149 19.57 -5.37 -8.55
C ASN A 149 20.13 -5.66 -9.94
N PRO A 150 21.42 -5.44 -10.19
CA PRO A 150 22.04 -5.65 -11.50
C PRO A 150 21.90 -7.07 -12.04
N ASN A 151 21.67 -8.05 -11.16
CA ASN A 151 21.51 -9.45 -11.56
C ASN A 151 20.09 -9.80 -12.04
N ALA A 152 19.11 -8.93 -11.80
CA ALA A 152 17.75 -9.13 -12.24
C ALA A 152 17.66 -9.05 -13.78
N PHE A 153 16.74 -9.83 -14.36
CA PHE A 153 16.53 -9.83 -15.81
C PHE A 153 16.15 -8.44 -16.34
N SER A 154 15.27 -7.73 -15.66
CA SER A 154 14.83 -6.37 -15.99
C SER A 154 15.97 -5.35 -15.97
N ALA A 155 16.93 -5.51 -15.03
CA ALA A 155 18.04 -4.58 -14.86
C ALA A 155 19.12 -4.69 -15.96
N LYS A 156 19.16 -5.77 -16.74
CA LYS A 156 20.19 -5.95 -17.80
C LYS A 156 20.16 -4.88 -18.88
N ARG A 157 19.09 -4.13 -18.97
CA ARG A 157 18.87 -3.02 -19.94
C ARG A 157 18.97 -1.65 -19.30
N ASP A 158 19.22 -1.57 -18.00
CA ASP A 158 19.36 -0.32 -17.28
C ASP A 158 20.82 -0.16 -16.83
N PRO A 159 21.54 0.88 -17.32
CA PRO A 159 22.96 1.09 -16.97
C PRO A 159 23.21 1.22 -15.47
N ALA A 160 22.24 1.78 -14.73
CA ALA A 160 22.32 1.93 -13.27
C ALA A 160 21.97 0.67 -12.49
N GLY A 161 21.56 -0.42 -13.18
CA GLY A 161 21.11 -1.67 -12.54
C GLY A 161 19.74 -1.56 -11.85
N ILE A 162 18.91 -0.60 -12.26
CA ILE A 162 17.54 -0.48 -11.75
C ILE A 162 16.73 -1.64 -12.30
N SER A 163 16.18 -2.42 -11.39
CA SER A 163 15.37 -3.60 -11.73
C SER A 163 13.86 -3.38 -11.63
N ASP A 164 13.45 -2.39 -10.85
CA ASP A 164 12.04 -2.02 -10.66
C ASP A 164 11.93 -0.67 -9.95
N ILE A 165 10.74 -0.10 -9.96
CA ILE A 165 10.32 0.95 -9.04
C ILE A 165 9.08 0.47 -8.31
N ILE A 166 9.18 0.41 -6.99
CA ILE A 166 8.03 0.09 -6.14
C ILE A 166 7.39 1.41 -5.72
N ILE A 167 6.13 1.57 -6.00
CA ILE A 167 5.38 2.80 -5.69
C ILE A 167 4.42 2.56 -4.52
N GLU A 168 4.25 3.58 -3.69
CA GLU A 168 3.21 3.62 -2.68
C GLU A 168 1.88 3.89 -3.39
N SER A 169 1.04 2.86 -3.47
CA SER A 169 -0.15 2.80 -4.31
C SER A 169 -1.43 2.90 -3.47
N ALA A 170 -1.95 1.80 -2.93
CA ALA A 170 -3.14 1.84 -2.10
C ALA A 170 -2.80 2.32 -0.68
N VAL A 171 -3.06 3.60 -0.39
CA VAL A 171 -2.69 4.23 0.89
C VAL A 171 -3.64 3.79 2.00
N SER A 172 -4.92 3.68 1.69
CA SER A 172 -5.95 3.17 2.60
C SER A 172 -6.87 2.16 1.91
N THR A 173 -7.50 1.31 2.71
CA THR A 173 -8.44 0.30 2.23
C THR A 173 -9.65 0.24 3.14
N ILE A 174 -10.83 0.39 2.58
CA ILE A 174 -12.10 0.18 3.27
C ILE A 174 -12.44 -1.32 3.22
N CYS A 175 -12.44 -1.97 4.38
CA CYS A 175 -12.99 -3.31 4.56
C CYS A 175 -14.49 -3.20 4.74
N ASP A 176 -15.23 -3.69 3.76
CA ASP A 176 -16.65 -3.40 3.61
C ASP A 176 -17.52 -4.53 4.18
N HIS A 177 -18.44 -4.18 5.07
CA HIS A 177 -19.51 -5.05 5.59
C HIS A 177 -20.86 -4.78 4.92
N GLU A 178 -20.92 -3.87 3.94
CA GLU A 178 -22.18 -3.41 3.35
C GLU A 178 -22.26 -3.73 1.85
N ASP A 179 -22.13 -2.76 0.96
CA ASP A 179 -22.51 -2.86 -0.47
C ASP A 179 -21.79 -3.96 -1.26
N SER A 180 -20.55 -4.27 -0.95
CA SER A 180 -19.79 -5.32 -1.63
C SER A 180 -19.95 -6.69 -0.98
N VAL A 181 -20.83 -6.83 0.01
CA VAL A 181 -21.05 -8.06 0.81
C VAL A 181 -22.52 -8.41 0.81
N ALA A 182 -22.84 -9.70 0.67
CA ALA A 182 -24.16 -10.27 0.93
C ALA A 182 -24.06 -11.18 2.16
N ALA A 183 -24.20 -10.63 3.35
CA ALA A 183 -24.31 -11.39 4.59
C ALA A 183 -25.79 -11.65 4.86
N VAL A 184 -26.27 -12.86 4.53
CA VAL A 184 -27.70 -13.21 4.59
C VAL A 184 -28.09 -13.87 5.90
N ASP A 185 -27.13 -14.33 6.69
CA ASP A 185 -27.32 -14.99 7.97
C ASP A 185 -26.21 -14.68 8.98
N SER A 186 -26.33 -15.29 10.16
CA SER A 186 -25.36 -15.11 11.24
C SER A 186 -23.98 -15.70 10.92
N GLU A 187 -23.91 -16.76 10.13
CA GLU A 187 -22.64 -17.42 9.76
C GLU A 187 -21.84 -16.51 8.83
N ASP A 188 -22.48 -15.94 7.83
CA ASP A 188 -21.87 -14.94 6.94
C ASP A 188 -21.36 -13.74 7.72
N LYS A 189 -22.18 -13.22 8.64
CA LYS A 189 -21.79 -12.07 9.47
C LYS A 189 -20.55 -12.37 10.33
N ILE A 190 -20.49 -13.56 10.91
CA ILE A 190 -19.35 -14.03 11.71
C ILE A 190 -18.07 -14.13 10.85
N ILE A 191 -18.15 -14.55 9.59
CA ILE A 191 -17.00 -14.60 8.68
C ILE A 191 -16.40 -13.20 8.53
N GLY A 192 -17.23 -12.19 8.26
CA GLY A 192 -16.79 -10.80 8.17
C GLY A 192 -16.07 -10.33 9.44
N TYR A 193 -16.68 -10.55 10.60
CA TYR A 193 -16.12 -10.15 11.89
C TYR A 193 -14.81 -10.89 12.22
N ARG A 194 -14.72 -12.20 11.92
CA ARG A 194 -13.47 -12.99 12.12
C ARG A 194 -12.36 -12.49 11.24
N ASN A 195 -12.64 -12.16 9.98
CA ASN A 195 -11.64 -11.60 9.07
C ASN A 195 -11.15 -10.23 9.56
N TRP A 196 -12.08 -9.35 10.01
CA TRP A 196 -11.70 -8.07 10.59
C TRP A 196 -10.86 -8.24 11.86
N LEU A 197 -11.25 -9.14 12.75
CA LEU A 197 -10.48 -9.48 13.95
C LEU A 197 -9.06 -9.94 13.60
N GLY A 198 -8.93 -10.84 12.62
CA GLY A 198 -7.64 -11.35 12.17
C GLY A 198 -6.74 -10.25 11.55
N LEU A 199 -7.34 -9.28 10.82
CA LEU A 199 -6.62 -8.12 10.33
C LEU A 199 -6.10 -7.24 11.48
N MET A 200 -6.93 -6.97 12.48
CA MET A 200 -6.57 -6.14 13.64
C MET A 200 -5.57 -6.82 14.58
N LYS A 201 -5.61 -8.16 14.67
CA LYS A 201 -4.59 -8.96 15.37
C LYS A 201 -3.30 -9.15 14.56
N ASN A 202 -3.35 -8.83 13.25
CA ASN A 202 -2.26 -9.07 12.30
C ASN A 202 -1.92 -10.56 12.10
N ASP A 203 -2.90 -11.44 12.25
CA ASP A 203 -2.76 -12.90 12.12
C ASP A 203 -3.67 -13.53 11.04
N LEU A 204 -4.45 -12.71 10.31
CA LEU A 204 -5.25 -13.20 9.19
C LEU A 204 -4.35 -13.84 8.14
N THR A 205 -4.72 -15.05 7.72
CA THR A 205 -4.08 -15.77 6.62
C THR A 205 -5.10 -16.29 5.62
N SER A 206 -4.66 -16.50 4.39
CA SER A 206 -5.47 -17.12 3.34
C SER A 206 -4.61 -18.09 2.55
N GLU A 207 -5.03 -19.35 2.48
CA GLU A 207 -4.39 -20.38 1.67
C GLU A 207 -4.97 -20.36 0.26
N PHE A 208 -4.11 -20.56 -0.73
CA PHE A 208 -4.51 -20.72 -2.13
C PHE A 208 -3.46 -21.54 -2.89
N GLU A 209 -3.87 -22.12 -3.98
CA GLU A 209 -2.99 -22.87 -4.87
C GLU A 209 -2.59 -22.01 -6.07
N LYS A 210 -1.30 -22.03 -6.41
CA LYS A 210 -0.75 -21.42 -7.63
C LYS A 210 0.31 -22.34 -8.22
N ASN A 211 0.12 -22.75 -9.47
CA ASN A 211 1.05 -23.64 -10.21
C ASN A 211 1.34 -24.96 -9.43
N GLY A 212 0.31 -25.57 -8.85
CA GLY A 212 0.43 -26.83 -8.08
C GLY A 212 1.09 -26.68 -6.70
N LYS A 213 1.36 -25.45 -6.25
CA LYS A 213 1.95 -25.16 -4.94
C LYS A 213 0.95 -24.46 -4.02
N LYS A 214 0.79 -24.99 -2.81
CA LYS A 214 0.05 -24.30 -1.75
C LYS A 214 0.82 -23.09 -1.27
N LEU A 215 0.21 -21.93 -1.27
CA LEU A 215 0.76 -20.67 -0.82
C LEU A 215 -0.11 -20.10 0.29
N ILE A 216 0.51 -19.50 1.28
CA ILE A 216 -0.17 -18.80 2.37
C ILE A 216 0.06 -17.30 2.18
N ARG A 217 -1.02 -16.56 2.02
CA ARG A 217 -1.01 -15.11 2.03
C ARG A 217 -1.22 -14.60 3.45
N LYS A 218 -0.46 -13.59 3.82
CA LYS A 218 -0.55 -12.87 5.10
C LYS A 218 -0.28 -11.39 4.87
N LEU A 219 -0.51 -10.57 5.88
CA LEU A 219 -0.17 -9.16 5.85
C LEU A 219 1.34 -8.96 5.70
N ASN A 220 1.74 -8.04 4.83
CA ASN A 220 3.13 -7.66 4.65
C ASN A 220 3.70 -7.00 5.92
N THR A 221 4.98 -7.22 6.17
CA THR A 221 5.70 -6.51 7.22
C THR A 221 6.01 -5.08 6.81
N ASN A 222 6.34 -4.23 7.79
CA ASN A 222 6.82 -2.88 7.51
C ASN A 222 8.14 -2.91 6.74
N ARG A 223 8.39 -1.87 5.98
CA ARG A 223 9.54 -1.72 5.09
C ARG A 223 10.64 -0.92 5.78
N ASN A 224 11.63 -1.62 6.31
CA ASN A 224 12.75 -1.00 7.02
C ASN A 224 13.71 -0.30 6.05
N TYR A 225 14.27 0.84 6.45
CA TYR A 225 15.25 1.57 5.71
C TYR A 225 16.16 2.41 6.63
N ILE A 226 17.24 2.96 6.07
CA ILE A 226 18.16 3.89 6.72
C ILE A 226 17.87 5.28 6.17
N THR A 227 17.53 6.22 7.03
CA THR A 227 17.26 7.61 6.64
C THR A 227 18.51 8.33 6.15
N LYS A 228 18.35 9.46 5.48
CA LYS A 228 19.46 10.37 5.12
C LYS A 228 20.25 10.89 6.34
N LEU A 229 19.75 10.71 7.55
CA LEU A 229 20.43 11.02 8.81
C LEU A 229 21.10 9.80 9.46
N GLY A 230 21.11 8.63 8.79
CA GLY A 230 21.69 7.39 9.28
C GLY A 230 20.85 6.65 10.33
N LYS A 231 19.62 7.08 10.60
CA LYS A 231 18.71 6.42 11.55
C LYS A 231 17.95 5.29 10.88
N LYS A 232 17.69 4.21 11.61
CA LYS A 232 16.82 3.12 11.16
C LYS A 232 15.37 3.51 11.40
N GLU A 233 14.57 3.48 10.36
CA GLU A 233 13.13 3.75 10.37
C GLU A 233 12.38 2.73 9.51
N ASN A 234 11.06 2.82 9.48
CA ASN A 234 10.24 1.97 8.63
C ASN A 234 9.02 2.71 8.07
N LEU A 235 8.65 2.34 6.86
CA LEU A 235 7.39 2.71 6.23
C LEU A 235 6.35 1.61 6.49
N HIS A 236 5.08 1.99 6.52
CA HIS A 236 4.00 0.99 6.58
C HIS A 236 4.09 0.02 5.41
N GLY A 237 4.05 -1.27 5.69
CA GLY A 237 4.02 -2.32 4.65
C GLY A 237 2.64 -2.55 4.04
N ARG A 238 1.58 -1.99 4.66
CA ARG A 238 0.17 -2.22 4.34
C ARG A 238 -0.59 -0.91 4.25
N SER A 239 -1.73 -0.92 3.54
CA SER A 239 -2.74 0.15 3.61
C SER A 239 -3.22 0.35 5.04
N LEU A 240 -3.59 1.58 5.37
CA LEU A 240 -4.41 1.83 6.56
C LEU A 240 -5.80 1.24 6.31
N LEU A 241 -6.24 0.34 7.18
CA LEU A 241 -7.53 -0.32 7.06
C LEU A 241 -8.59 0.47 7.83
N LEU A 242 -9.69 0.78 7.12
CA LEU A 242 -10.92 1.32 7.66
C LEU A 242 -12.01 0.24 7.59
N ASN A 243 -13.02 0.33 8.43
CA ASN A 243 -14.16 -0.56 8.38
C ASN A 243 -15.41 0.20 7.93
N ARG A 244 -16.16 -0.29 6.93
CA ARG A 244 -17.46 0.27 6.59
C ARG A 244 -18.56 -0.62 7.16
N ASN A 245 -19.32 -0.07 8.11
CA ASN A 245 -20.45 -0.74 8.72
C ASN A 245 -21.71 -0.62 7.86
N VAL A 246 -22.67 -1.50 8.08
CA VAL A 246 -23.96 -1.48 7.40
C VAL A 246 -24.71 -0.17 7.65
N GLY A 247 -25.50 0.27 6.68
CA GLY A 247 -26.29 1.50 6.71
C GLY A 247 -27.38 1.55 7.78
N HIS A 248 -28.11 2.67 7.82
CA HIS A 248 -29.04 2.94 8.92
C HIS A 248 -30.36 2.14 8.90
N LEU A 249 -30.76 1.68 7.71
CA LEU A 249 -32.09 1.04 7.53
C LEU A 249 -32.14 -0.44 7.86
N MET A 250 -30.95 -1.08 7.98
CA MET A 250 -30.86 -2.51 8.23
C MET A 250 -31.01 -2.81 9.72
N THR A 251 -31.74 -3.85 10.03
CA THR A 251 -31.86 -4.44 11.37
C THR A 251 -31.33 -5.87 11.39
N ASN A 252 -31.07 -6.40 12.57
CA ASN A 252 -30.53 -7.75 12.73
C ASN A 252 -31.10 -8.42 13.99
N SER A 253 -31.65 -9.63 13.83
CA SER A 253 -32.25 -10.38 14.91
C SER A 253 -31.29 -11.04 15.89
N ALA A 254 -29.95 -10.92 15.66
CA ALA A 254 -28.95 -11.46 16.57
C ALA A 254 -29.00 -10.83 17.98
N VAL A 255 -29.53 -9.61 18.06
CA VAL A 255 -29.80 -8.92 19.32
C VAL A 255 -31.17 -8.29 19.26
N LEU A 256 -32.02 -8.62 20.24
CA LEU A 256 -33.35 -8.04 20.41
C LEU A 256 -33.29 -6.95 21.51
N LEU A 257 -34.00 -5.85 21.26
CA LEU A 257 -34.18 -4.78 22.23
C LEU A 257 -35.25 -5.23 23.27
N VAL A 258 -35.40 -4.44 24.32
CA VAL A 258 -36.31 -4.75 25.44
C VAL A 258 -37.80 -4.90 24.97
N ASP A 259 -38.18 -4.19 23.93
CA ASP A 259 -39.50 -4.25 23.32
C ASP A 259 -39.70 -5.39 22.31
N GLY A 260 -38.63 -6.21 22.12
CA GLY A 260 -38.63 -7.33 21.16
C GLY A 260 -38.30 -6.93 19.73
N SER A 261 -38.02 -5.64 19.44
CA SER A 261 -37.56 -5.21 18.13
C SER A 261 -36.08 -5.58 17.91
N GLU A 262 -35.70 -5.72 16.65
CA GLU A 262 -34.33 -6.02 16.25
C GLU A 262 -33.41 -4.81 16.43
N ILE A 263 -32.16 -5.06 16.80
CA ILE A 263 -31.12 -3.99 16.87
C ILE A 263 -30.86 -3.44 15.46
N PRO A 264 -30.66 -2.11 15.31
CA PRO A 264 -30.10 -1.58 14.07
C PRO A 264 -28.73 -2.22 13.78
N GLU A 265 -28.61 -2.89 12.65
CA GLU A 265 -27.42 -3.70 12.31
C GLU A 265 -26.12 -2.86 12.30
N GLY A 266 -26.20 -1.61 11.85
CA GLY A 266 -25.04 -0.71 11.91
C GLY A 266 -24.55 -0.39 13.31
N ILE A 267 -25.41 -0.51 14.35
CA ILE A 267 -25.01 -0.39 15.75
C ILE A 267 -24.28 -1.65 16.20
N LEU A 268 -24.82 -2.83 15.86
CA LEU A 268 -24.15 -4.12 16.10
C LEU A 268 -22.74 -4.12 15.48
N ASP A 269 -22.63 -3.72 14.21
CA ASP A 269 -21.34 -3.59 13.53
C ASP A 269 -20.39 -2.66 14.26
N ALA A 270 -20.87 -1.48 14.71
CA ALA A 270 -20.04 -0.51 15.40
C ALA A 270 -19.44 -1.09 16.69
N PHE A 271 -20.22 -1.81 17.46
CA PHE A 271 -19.73 -2.47 18.69
C PHE A 271 -18.72 -3.58 18.38
N VAL A 272 -19.07 -4.51 17.50
CA VAL A 272 -18.22 -5.68 17.22
C VAL A 272 -16.92 -5.27 16.52
N THR A 273 -16.99 -4.42 15.49
CA THR A 273 -15.80 -4.00 14.75
C THR A 273 -14.88 -3.13 15.60
N SER A 274 -15.43 -2.29 16.49
CA SER A 274 -14.63 -1.53 17.45
C SER A 274 -13.96 -2.45 18.47
N LEU A 275 -14.67 -3.44 19.00
CA LEU A 275 -14.11 -4.45 19.92
C LEU A 275 -12.93 -5.18 19.27
N CYS A 276 -13.08 -5.63 18.04
CA CYS A 276 -11.99 -6.23 17.26
C CYS A 276 -10.80 -5.28 17.11
N SER A 277 -11.06 -4.00 16.86
CA SER A 277 -10.02 -2.99 16.63
C SER A 277 -9.21 -2.63 17.88
N LEU A 278 -9.70 -2.95 19.09
CA LEU A 278 -8.93 -2.77 20.34
C LEU A 278 -7.61 -3.54 20.32
N HIS A 279 -7.51 -4.63 19.57
CA HIS A 279 -6.25 -5.37 19.40
C HIS A 279 -5.20 -4.51 18.71
N ASP A 280 -5.59 -3.73 17.70
CA ASP A 280 -4.66 -2.84 16.99
C ASP A 280 -4.27 -1.62 17.83
N LEU A 281 -5.16 -1.04 18.60
CA LEU A 281 -4.85 0.11 19.48
C LEU A 281 -3.67 -0.19 20.41
N LYS A 282 -3.54 -1.43 20.85
CA LYS A 282 -2.41 -1.90 21.67
C LYS A 282 -1.13 -2.07 20.83
N ASN A 283 -1.26 -2.66 19.66
CA ASN A 283 -0.12 -3.10 18.85
C ASN A 283 0.34 -2.06 17.82
N LYS A 284 -0.56 -1.12 17.42
CA LYS A 284 -0.34 -0.06 16.43
C LYS A 284 0.21 -0.56 15.10
N ASN A 285 -0.28 -1.72 14.65
CA ASN A 285 0.09 -2.32 13.38
C ASN A 285 -0.69 -1.74 12.21
N ASN A 286 -1.95 -1.37 12.44
CA ASN A 286 -2.81 -0.69 11.46
C ASN A 286 -2.73 0.83 11.65
N SER A 287 -3.22 1.36 12.79
CA SER A 287 -3.18 2.77 13.09
C SER A 287 -1.98 3.11 14.01
N ARG A 288 -1.02 3.87 13.50
CA ARG A 288 0.13 4.36 14.28
C ARG A 288 -0.29 5.44 15.28
N ALA A 289 -1.33 6.20 14.93
CA ALA A 289 -1.93 7.20 15.81
C ALA A 289 -2.74 6.59 16.95
N GLY A 290 -3.12 5.31 16.84
CA GLY A 290 -3.95 4.62 17.81
C GLY A 290 -5.42 5.03 17.69
N SER A 291 -5.94 5.10 16.46
CA SER A 291 -7.32 5.46 16.14
C SER A 291 -8.06 4.33 15.43
N ILE A 292 -9.38 4.32 15.55
CA ILE A 292 -10.28 3.43 14.81
C ILE A 292 -11.04 4.28 13.80
N TYR A 293 -11.09 3.83 12.55
CA TYR A 293 -11.77 4.53 11.47
C TYR A 293 -12.96 3.71 10.97
N ILE A 294 -14.15 4.27 11.13
CA ILE A 294 -15.41 3.66 10.70
C ILE A 294 -16.01 4.54 9.61
N VAL A 295 -16.27 3.94 8.46
CA VAL A 295 -17.03 4.53 7.37
C VAL A 295 -18.49 4.16 7.60
N LYS A 296 -19.39 5.15 7.59
CA LYS A 296 -20.82 4.95 7.77
C LYS A 296 -21.53 5.42 6.52
N PRO A 297 -22.15 4.52 5.73
CA PRO A 297 -22.99 4.90 4.61
C PRO A 297 -24.26 5.60 5.09
N LYS A 298 -24.83 6.42 4.21
CA LYS A 298 -26.07 7.14 4.49
C LYS A 298 -27.28 6.22 4.35
#